data_6fbcc6bf2873aebf9827ffc56360d66b
#
_entry.id   6fbcc6bf2873aebf9827ffc56360d66b
#
_cell.length_a   1.000
_cell.length_b   1.000
_cell.length_c   1.000
_cell.angle_alpha   90.00
_cell.angle_beta   90.00
_cell.angle_gamma   90.00
#
_symmetry.space_group_name_H-M   'P 1'
#
loop_
_entity.id
_entity.type
_entity.pdbx_description
1 polymer ?
#
loop_
_entity_poly.entity_id
_entity_poly.type
_entity_poly.pdbx_seq_one_letter_code
_entity_poly.pdbx_strand_id
1 'polypeptide(L)'
;MERDPQAHWLETETALHYARAAVRVGIWASERSLLERHFTKDQRILELGCGGGRVALGLLQSGYSDVVATDFSPIMVSLARAVLADHDEAWEKCVEQQDATTLTYPEASFDRAIFAFNGLMCLPTKAHRLAALRSIHRVLKPGGVFLFTASDREKGANAAYWAKEEPDDEIPGDRWHESDTSPVFIHSSTEAETRGELSETGFTVIECPLSSEIAADGPLVRQFAGETRFYVARKS
;
A
#
# COMPACT_ATOMS: atom_id res chain seq x y z
N MET A 1 5.04 -17.00 -23.07
CA MET A 1 3.99 -17.13 -22.03
C MET A 1 3.84 -15.77 -21.41
N GLU A 2 2.68 -15.22 -21.44
CA GLU A 2 2.40 -13.91 -20.81
C GLU A 2 2.59 -14.04 -19.30
N ARG A 3 3.38 -13.15 -18.69
CA ARG A 3 3.63 -13.16 -17.25
C ARG A 3 2.37 -12.67 -16.55
N ASP A 4 1.90 -13.38 -15.50
CA ASP A 4 0.76 -12.97 -14.70
C ASP A 4 1.23 -12.04 -13.56
N PRO A 5 0.85 -10.75 -13.54
CA PRO A 5 1.26 -9.81 -12.51
C PRO A 5 0.77 -10.16 -11.10
N GLN A 6 -0.25 -11.00 -10.98
CA GLN A 6 -0.82 -11.41 -9.70
C GLN A 6 -0.15 -12.68 -9.13
N ALA A 7 0.50 -13.50 -9.97
CA ALA A 7 1.04 -14.79 -9.57
C ALA A 7 1.96 -14.72 -8.35
N HIS A 8 2.87 -13.74 -8.32
CA HIS A 8 3.80 -13.52 -7.20
C HIS A 8 3.09 -13.39 -5.85
N TRP A 9 1.95 -12.71 -5.82
CA TRP A 9 1.19 -12.44 -4.58
C TRP A 9 0.35 -13.61 -4.10
N LEU A 10 0.22 -14.67 -4.91
CA LEU A 10 -0.50 -15.90 -4.59
C LEU A 10 0.43 -17.01 -4.07
N GLU A 11 1.75 -16.77 -4.02
CA GLU A 11 2.72 -17.74 -3.57
C GLU A 11 2.86 -17.78 -2.05
N THR A 12 2.98 -19.00 -1.51
CA THR A 12 3.13 -19.23 -0.06
C THR A 12 4.41 -18.58 0.49
N GLU A 13 5.53 -18.69 -0.23
CA GLU A 13 6.81 -18.14 0.23
C GLU A 13 6.79 -16.61 0.28
N THR A 14 6.19 -15.97 -0.73
CA THR A 14 5.95 -14.54 -0.74
C THR A 14 5.11 -14.13 0.47
N ALA A 15 4.00 -14.81 0.71
CA ALA A 15 3.12 -14.49 1.83
C ALA A 15 3.81 -14.69 3.19
N LEU A 16 4.63 -15.73 3.36
CA LEU A 16 5.44 -15.94 4.56
C LEU A 16 6.51 -14.85 4.74
N HIS A 17 7.12 -14.34 3.67
CA HIS A 17 8.05 -13.21 3.73
C HIS A 17 7.36 -11.98 4.33
N TYR A 18 6.18 -11.61 3.83
CA TYR A 18 5.41 -10.46 4.32
C TYR A 18 4.85 -10.67 5.74
N ALA A 19 4.45 -11.89 6.11
CA ALA A 19 4.04 -12.20 7.48
C ALA A 19 5.19 -12.03 8.49
N ARG A 20 6.41 -12.46 8.12
CA ARG A 20 7.61 -12.21 8.95
C ARG A 20 7.94 -10.73 9.06
N ALA A 21 7.77 -9.96 7.97
CA ALA A 21 8.00 -8.53 7.97
C ALA A 21 6.99 -7.80 8.88
N ALA A 22 5.74 -8.26 8.98
CA ALA A 22 4.73 -7.68 9.86
C ALA A 22 5.20 -7.61 11.31
N VAL A 23 5.83 -8.70 11.79
CA VAL A 23 6.32 -8.78 13.18
C VAL A 23 7.68 -8.09 13.36
N ARG A 24 8.60 -8.21 12.37
CA ARG A 24 9.98 -7.74 12.53
C ARG A 24 10.17 -6.27 12.20
N VAL A 25 9.44 -5.75 11.20
CA VAL A 25 9.60 -4.38 10.70
C VAL A 25 8.59 -3.44 11.36
N GLY A 26 7.33 -3.86 11.51
CA GLY A 26 6.26 -3.07 12.09
C GLY A 26 5.94 -1.80 11.29
N ILE A 27 5.21 -0.86 11.90
CA ILE A 27 4.96 0.48 11.33
C ILE A 27 6.26 1.29 11.32
N TRP A 28 6.56 1.91 10.16
CA TRP A 28 7.73 2.76 9.98
C TRP A 28 7.59 4.07 10.76
N ALA A 29 8.72 4.70 11.09
CA ALA A 29 8.70 6.01 11.74
C ALA A 29 8.03 7.08 10.86
N SER A 30 8.29 7.03 9.54
CA SER A 30 7.65 7.89 8.54
C SER A 30 6.14 7.65 8.43
N GLU A 31 5.70 6.38 8.40
CA GLU A 31 4.26 6.03 8.42
C GLU A 31 3.60 6.53 9.70
N ARG A 32 4.20 6.26 10.86
CA ARG A 32 3.68 6.69 12.17
C ARG A 32 3.48 8.20 12.23
N SER A 33 4.46 8.97 11.77
CA SER A 33 4.39 10.43 11.75
C SER A 33 3.21 10.95 10.93
N LEU A 34 2.92 10.34 9.76
CA LEU A 34 1.78 10.71 8.92
C LEU A 34 0.45 10.24 9.50
N LEU A 35 0.41 9.04 10.09
CA LEU A 35 -0.78 8.53 10.78
C LEU A 35 -1.17 9.46 11.94
N GLU A 36 -0.23 9.85 12.79
CA GLU A 36 -0.49 10.76 13.93
C GLU A 36 -0.95 12.15 13.47
N ARG A 37 -0.54 12.59 12.29
CA ARG A 37 -0.90 13.89 11.70
C ARG A 37 -2.30 13.92 11.09
N HIS A 38 -2.73 12.81 10.47
CA HIS A 38 -3.91 12.79 9.62
C HIS A 38 -5.03 11.87 10.10
N PHE A 39 -4.77 10.99 11.08
CA PHE A 39 -5.72 9.98 11.54
C PHE A 39 -5.98 10.14 13.03
N THR A 40 -7.22 9.91 13.46
CA THR A 40 -7.60 9.87 14.88
C THR A 40 -8.10 8.46 15.25
N LYS A 41 -8.02 8.12 16.53
CA LYS A 41 -8.24 6.75 17.01
C LYS A 41 -9.69 6.25 16.89
N ASP A 42 -10.63 7.17 16.80
CA ASP A 42 -12.07 6.94 16.65
C ASP A 42 -12.53 6.77 15.19
N GLN A 43 -11.63 6.91 14.23
CA GLN A 43 -11.94 6.80 12.81
C GLN A 43 -11.96 5.37 12.33
N ARG A 44 -12.87 5.09 11.39
CA ARG A 44 -12.91 3.83 10.67
C ARG A 44 -11.90 3.84 9.52
N ILE A 45 -10.97 2.91 9.55
CA ILE A 45 -9.80 2.85 8.65
C ILE A 45 -9.91 1.61 7.77
N LEU A 46 -9.72 1.80 6.47
CA LEU A 46 -9.54 0.73 5.49
C LEU A 46 -8.06 0.62 5.12
N GLU A 47 -7.45 -0.53 5.38
CA GLU A 47 -6.16 -0.89 4.82
C GLU A 47 -6.35 -1.77 3.59
N LEU A 48 -5.72 -1.41 2.47
CA LEU A 48 -5.71 -2.17 1.23
C LEU A 48 -4.34 -2.84 1.04
N GLY A 49 -4.35 -4.06 0.48
CA GLY A 49 -3.12 -4.81 0.27
C GLY A 49 -2.37 -5.04 1.58
N CYS A 50 -3.06 -5.51 2.62
CA CYS A 50 -2.48 -5.65 3.96
C CYS A 50 -1.32 -6.68 4.02
N GLY A 51 -1.19 -7.54 3.01
CA GLY A 51 -0.17 -8.59 2.98
C GLY A 51 -0.22 -9.46 4.23
N GLY A 52 0.90 -9.56 4.94
CA GLY A 52 0.98 -10.27 6.23
C GLY A 52 0.43 -9.49 7.44
N GLY A 53 -0.28 -8.36 7.24
CA GLY A 53 -0.94 -7.61 8.33
C GLY A 53 -0.05 -6.59 9.03
N ARG A 54 1.05 -6.13 8.43
CA ARG A 54 2.04 -5.23 9.06
C ARG A 54 1.45 -3.92 9.57
N VAL A 55 0.69 -3.22 8.73
CA VAL A 55 0.11 -1.93 9.09
C VAL A 55 -1.09 -2.12 9.99
N ALA A 56 -1.97 -3.10 9.71
CA ALA A 56 -3.10 -3.43 10.58
C ALA A 56 -2.65 -3.73 12.01
N LEU A 57 -1.64 -4.61 12.18
CA LEU A 57 -1.08 -4.93 13.49
C LEU A 57 -0.60 -3.66 14.21
N GLY A 58 0.18 -2.84 13.53
CA GLY A 58 0.72 -1.63 14.13
C GLY A 58 -0.35 -0.57 14.44
N LEU A 59 -1.42 -0.46 13.64
CA LEU A 59 -2.57 0.40 13.93
C LEU A 59 -3.28 -0.07 15.20
N LEU A 60 -3.63 -1.36 15.29
CA LEU A 60 -4.32 -1.95 16.44
C LEU A 60 -3.48 -1.83 17.72
N GLN A 61 -2.19 -2.14 17.67
CA GLN A 61 -1.25 -1.92 18.78
C GLN A 61 -1.12 -0.46 19.19
N SER A 62 -1.31 0.46 18.26
CA SER A 62 -1.31 1.91 18.52
C SER A 62 -2.65 2.43 19.03
N GLY A 63 -3.66 1.57 19.22
CA GLY A 63 -4.97 1.92 19.79
C GLY A 63 -6.00 2.46 18.78
N TYR A 64 -5.81 2.23 17.47
CA TYR A 64 -6.89 2.40 16.52
C TYR A 64 -7.83 1.19 16.62
N SER A 65 -9.12 1.39 16.85
CA SER A 65 -10.05 0.31 17.21
C SER A 65 -10.94 -0.17 16.06
N ASP A 66 -11.17 0.65 15.04
CA ASP A 66 -12.03 0.31 13.90
C ASP A 66 -11.18 0.24 12.62
N VAL A 67 -10.44 -0.87 12.50
CA VAL A 67 -9.56 -1.17 11.36
C VAL A 67 -10.16 -2.32 10.57
N VAL A 68 -10.27 -2.15 9.25
CA VAL A 68 -10.60 -3.20 8.29
C VAL A 68 -9.39 -3.36 7.37
N ALA A 69 -8.72 -4.51 7.43
CA ALA A 69 -7.56 -4.83 6.62
C ALA A 69 -7.95 -5.76 5.47
N THR A 70 -7.52 -5.45 4.26
CA THR A 70 -7.93 -6.21 3.08
C THR A 70 -6.76 -6.59 2.20
N ASP A 71 -6.85 -7.77 1.60
CA ASP A 71 -5.95 -8.22 0.53
C ASP A 71 -6.73 -9.04 -0.51
N PHE A 72 -6.30 -9.02 -1.77
CA PHE A 72 -6.93 -9.85 -2.80
C PHE A 72 -6.49 -11.31 -2.69
N SER A 73 -5.29 -11.57 -2.18
CA SER A 73 -4.69 -12.88 -2.03
C SER A 73 -5.28 -13.63 -0.82
N PRO A 74 -5.94 -14.78 -1.01
CA PRO A 74 -6.50 -15.54 0.10
C PRO A 74 -5.43 -16.07 1.06
N ILE A 75 -4.21 -16.30 0.56
CA ILE A 75 -3.11 -16.75 1.41
C ILE A 75 -2.57 -15.60 2.29
N MET A 76 -2.49 -14.38 1.75
CA MET A 76 -2.15 -13.19 2.52
C MET A 76 -3.19 -12.95 3.63
N VAL A 77 -4.49 -13.00 3.29
CA VAL A 77 -5.58 -12.89 4.26
C VAL A 77 -5.46 -13.92 5.37
N SER A 78 -5.18 -15.18 5.04
CA SER A 78 -5.02 -16.24 6.04
C SER A 78 -3.85 -15.99 6.98
N LEU A 79 -2.70 -15.57 6.45
CA LEU A 79 -1.52 -15.28 7.26
C LEU A 79 -1.67 -14.00 8.09
N ALA A 80 -2.29 -12.94 7.53
CA ALA A 80 -2.59 -11.74 8.28
C ALA A 80 -3.49 -12.04 9.49
N ARG A 81 -4.54 -12.83 9.29
CA ARG A 81 -5.40 -13.31 10.41
C ARG A 81 -4.60 -14.03 11.48
N ALA A 82 -3.73 -14.96 11.10
CA ALA A 82 -2.89 -15.69 12.05
C ALA A 82 -1.93 -14.77 12.81
N VAL A 83 -1.29 -13.81 12.13
CA VAL A 83 -0.40 -12.82 12.75
C VAL A 83 -1.16 -11.93 13.74
N LEU A 84 -2.34 -11.48 13.41
CA LEU A 84 -3.15 -10.64 14.29
C LEU A 84 -3.69 -11.44 15.49
N ALA A 85 -4.18 -12.67 15.26
CA ALA A 85 -4.69 -13.55 16.31
C ALA A 85 -3.63 -13.93 17.34
N ASP A 86 -2.35 -14.03 16.96
CA ASP A 86 -1.24 -14.30 17.88
C ASP A 86 -1.04 -13.17 18.92
N HIS A 87 -1.53 -11.97 18.63
CA HIS A 87 -1.48 -10.81 19.54
C HIS A 87 -2.81 -10.62 20.31
N ASP A 88 -3.93 -10.74 19.62
CA ASP A 88 -5.29 -10.71 20.18
C ASP A 88 -6.22 -11.48 19.24
N GLU A 89 -6.84 -12.55 19.72
CA GLU A 89 -7.73 -13.40 18.94
C GLU A 89 -8.90 -12.63 18.30
N ALA A 90 -9.33 -11.53 18.91
CA ALA A 90 -10.39 -10.70 18.35
C ALA A 90 -9.96 -9.95 17.06
N TRP A 91 -8.67 -9.70 16.88
CA TRP A 91 -8.15 -8.91 15.76
C TRP A 91 -8.19 -9.64 14.41
N GLU A 92 -8.21 -10.97 14.39
CA GLU A 92 -8.34 -11.73 13.14
C GLU A 92 -9.58 -11.34 12.33
N LYS A 93 -10.65 -10.91 13.01
CA LYS A 93 -11.95 -10.56 12.42
C LYS A 93 -11.90 -9.29 11.57
N CYS A 94 -10.87 -8.46 11.74
CA CYS A 94 -10.73 -7.25 10.95
C CYS A 94 -10.15 -7.50 9.53
N VAL A 95 -9.70 -8.74 9.23
CA VAL A 95 -9.06 -9.05 7.94
C VAL A 95 -10.07 -9.71 7.00
N GLU A 96 -10.24 -9.12 5.80
CA GLU A 96 -11.20 -9.57 4.78
C GLU A 96 -10.51 -9.72 3.41
N GLN A 97 -11.04 -10.62 2.57
CA GLN A 97 -10.59 -10.72 1.18
C GLN A 97 -11.34 -9.72 0.31
N GLN A 98 -10.62 -8.78 -0.31
CA GLN A 98 -11.17 -7.78 -1.22
C GLN A 98 -10.16 -7.43 -2.32
N ASP A 99 -10.65 -7.13 -3.51
CA ASP A 99 -9.86 -6.54 -4.58
C ASP A 99 -10.02 -5.01 -4.52
N ALA A 100 -8.90 -4.28 -4.45
CA ALA A 100 -8.89 -2.82 -4.37
C ALA A 100 -9.58 -2.15 -5.57
N THR A 101 -9.61 -2.82 -6.74
CA THR A 101 -10.25 -2.31 -7.96
C THR A 101 -11.79 -2.40 -7.91
N THR A 102 -12.33 -3.28 -7.05
CA THR A 102 -13.77 -3.60 -7.00
C THR A 102 -14.28 -3.79 -5.57
N LEU A 103 -13.92 -2.90 -4.66
CA LEU A 103 -14.34 -2.96 -3.25
C LEU A 103 -15.87 -3.09 -3.13
N THR A 104 -16.33 -4.03 -2.30
CA THR A 104 -17.75 -4.33 -2.14
C THR A 104 -18.46 -3.52 -1.04
N TYR A 105 -17.71 -2.69 -0.31
CA TYR A 105 -18.27 -1.85 0.77
C TYR A 105 -19.23 -0.80 0.22
N PRO A 106 -20.22 -0.38 1.02
CA PRO A 106 -21.11 0.75 0.69
C PRO A 106 -20.30 2.04 0.45
N GLU A 107 -20.90 2.97 -0.28
CA GLU A 107 -20.36 4.32 -0.42
C GLU A 107 -20.20 5.02 0.94
N ALA A 108 -19.15 5.84 1.10
CA ALA A 108 -18.90 6.64 2.29
C ALA A 108 -18.84 5.81 3.60
N SER A 109 -18.24 4.61 3.58
CA SER A 109 -18.12 3.70 4.71
C SER A 109 -16.93 3.98 5.61
N PHE A 110 -15.87 4.63 5.11
CA PHE A 110 -14.60 4.79 5.80
C PHE A 110 -14.19 6.26 5.92
N ASP A 111 -13.59 6.61 7.07
CA ASP A 111 -13.03 7.93 7.29
C ASP A 111 -11.65 8.08 6.64
N ARG A 112 -10.87 6.98 6.64
CA ARG A 112 -9.49 6.91 6.19
C ARG A 112 -9.25 5.64 5.38
N ALA A 113 -8.32 5.74 4.42
CA ALA A 113 -7.80 4.58 3.70
C ALA A 113 -6.28 4.60 3.66
N ILE A 114 -5.66 3.43 3.68
CA ILE A 114 -4.21 3.24 3.58
C ILE A 114 -3.93 2.18 2.53
N PHE A 115 -2.95 2.44 1.64
CA PHE A 115 -2.40 1.46 0.72
C PHE A 115 -0.87 1.55 0.80
N ALA A 116 -0.32 0.92 1.82
CA ALA A 116 1.10 1.02 2.14
C ALA A 116 1.98 0.15 1.24
N PHE A 117 3.27 0.41 1.29
CA PHE A 117 4.33 -0.38 0.64
C PHE A 117 4.09 -0.61 -0.86
N ASN A 118 3.80 0.48 -1.59
CA ASN A 118 3.67 0.49 -3.05
C ASN A 118 2.54 -0.40 -3.62
N GLY A 119 1.54 -0.79 -2.82
CA GLY A 119 0.49 -1.69 -3.26
C GLY A 119 -0.27 -1.20 -4.50
N LEU A 120 -0.55 0.11 -4.60
CA LEU A 120 -1.15 0.70 -5.81
C LEU A 120 -0.26 0.52 -7.05
N MET A 121 1.06 0.53 -6.88
CA MET A 121 2.04 0.37 -7.97
C MET A 121 2.22 -1.08 -8.42
N CYS A 122 1.69 -2.06 -7.69
CA CYS A 122 1.64 -3.46 -8.10
C CYS A 122 0.48 -3.76 -9.05
N LEU A 123 -0.43 -2.82 -9.28
CA LEU A 123 -1.52 -2.97 -10.24
C LEU A 123 -0.99 -2.80 -11.68
N PRO A 124 -1.27 -3.76 -12.58
CA PRO A 124 -0.49 -3.96 -13.80
C PRO A 124 -0.70 -2.89 -14.87
N THR A 125 -1.78 -2.12 -14.81
CA THR A 125 -2.05 -1.08 -15.82
C THR A 125 -2.59 0.19 -15.20
N LYS A 126 -2.44 1.30 -15.90
CA LYS A 126 -3.10 2.57 -15.51
C LYS A 126 -4.60 2.38 -15.29
N ALA A 127 -5.28 1.58 -16.12
CA ALA A 127 -6.71 1.33 -15.97
C ALA A 127 -7.03 0.66 -14.63
N HIS A 128 -6.23 -0.31 -14.19
CA HIS A 128 -6.39 -0.94 -12.87
C HIS A 128 -6.10 0.04 -11.73
N ARG A 129 -5.06 0.87 -11.83
CA ARG A 129 -4.77 1.88 -10.81
C ARG A 129 -5.91 2.90 -10.69
N LEU A 130 -6.45 3.38 -11.80
CA LEU A 130 -7.61 4.29 -11.81
C LEU A 130 -8.88 3.60 -11.26
N ALA A 131 -9.10 2.33 -11.55
CA ALA A 131 -10.21 1.55 -10.99
C ALA A 131 -10.09 1.46 -9.46
N ALA A 132 -8.91 1.14 -8.94
CA ALA A 132 -8.65 1.12 -7.50
C ALA A 132 -8.87 2.50 -6.86
N LEU A 133 -8.31 3.57 -7.45
CA LEU A 133 -8.50 4.94 -6.95
C LEU A 133 -9.98 5.35 -6.92
N ARG A 134 -10.76 5.04 -7.97
CA ARG A 134 -12.22 5.29 -7.98
C ARG A 134 -12.95 4.46 -6.93
N SER A 135 -12.56 3.21 -6.73
CA SER A 135 -13.15 2.33 -5.73
C SER A 135 -12.86 2.85 -4.30
N ILE A 136 -11.62 3.26 -4.03
CA ILE A 136 -11.22 3.89 -2.76
C ILE A 136 -11.97 5.21 -2.55
N HIS A 137 -12.02 6.06 -3.57
CA HIS A 137 -12.76 7.33 -3.51
C HIS A 137 -14.23 7.10 -3.16
N ARG A 138 -14.89 6.11 -3.78
CA ARG A 138 -16.30 5.78 -3.52
C ARG A 138 -16.54 5.40 -2.07
N VAL A 139 -15.70 4.53 -1.49
CA VAL A 139 -15.89 4.04 -0.11
C VAL A 139 -15.46 5.02 0.97
N LEU A 140 -14.64 6.02 0.64
CA LEU A 140 -14.30 7.10 1.57
C LEU A 140 -15.47 8.06 1.75
N LYS A 141 -15.68 8.55 2.98
CA LYS A 141 -16.59 9.63 3.30
C LYS A 141 -16.14 10.95 2.63
N PRO A 142 -17.04 11.92 2.39
CA PRO A 142 -16.63 13.27 1.97
C PRO A 142 -15.58 13.85 2.92
N GLY A 143 -14.48 14.39 2.35
CA GLY A 143 -13.32 14.86 3.13
C GLY A 143 -12.45 13.76 3.73
N GLY A 144 -12.74 12.49 3.45
CA GLY A 144 -11.91 11.35 3.86
C GLY A 144 -10.50 11.44 3.28
N VAL A 145 -9.52 10.87 3.99
CA VAL A 145 -8.10 10.93 3.59
C VAL A 145 -7.60 9.56 3.17
N PHE A 146 -6.87 9.53 2.06
CA PHE A 146 -6.16 8.37 1.53
C PHE A 146 -4.66 8.58 1.67
N LEU A 147 -3.99 7.69 2.39
CA LEU A 147 -2.54 7.63 2.57
C LEU A 147 -1.99 6.43 1.81
N PHE A 148 -1.04 6.63 0.93
CA PHE A 148 -0.37 5.53 0.24
C PHE A 148 1.08 5.85 -0.08
N THR A 149 1.84 4.83 -0.46
CA THR A 149 3.21 4.97 -0.91
C THR A 149 3.37 4.56 -2.37
N ALA A 150 4.28 5.23 -3.06
CA ALA A 150 4.69 4.88 -4.40
C ALA A 150 6.19 5.14 -4.57
N SER A 151 6.86 4.31 -5.38
CA SER A 151 8.22 4.64 -5.84
C SER A 151 8.15 5.82 -6.79
N ASP A 152 9.13 6.72 -6.70
CA ASP A 152 9.31 7.83 -7.62
C ASP A 152 10.49 7.50 -8.55
N ARG A 153 10.24 7.36 -9.87
CA ARG A 153 11.30 7.00 -10.80
C ARG A 153 12.25 8.15 -11.14
N GLU A 154 11.91 9.38 -10.77
CA GLU A 154 12.75 10.55 -11.03
C GLU A 154 13.50 11.04 -9.79
N LYS A 155 13.10 10.64 -8.60
CA LYS A 155 13.67 11.14 -7.35
C LYS A 155 13.95 10.04 -6.35
N GLY A 156 14.82 10.37 -5.39
CA GLY A 156 15.23 9.47 -4.33
C GLY A 156 16.32 8.49 -4.75
N ALA A 157 16.60 7.54 -3.89
CA ALA A 157 17.71 6.59 -4.04
C ALA A 157 17.56 5.68 -5.29
N ASN A 158 16.34 5.45 -5.75
CA ASN A 158 16.04 4.56 -6.87
C ASN A 158 16.03 5.26 -8.25
N ALA A 159 16.16 6.59 -8.31
CA ALA A 159 16.09 7.34 -9.57
C ALA A 159 17.15 6.86 -10.59
N ALA A 160 18.39 6.59 -10.15
CA ALA A 160 19.45 6.10 -11.01
C ALA A 160 19.19 4.68 -11.57
N TYR A 161 18.44 3.86 -10.85
CA TYR A 161 18.00 2.55 -11.33
C TYR A 161 16.94 2.70 -12.41
N TRP A 162 15.94 3.55 -12.18
CA TRP A 162 14.84 3.77 -13.11
C TRP A 162 15.24 4.56 -14.37
N ALA A 163 16.31 5.35 -14.29
CA ALA A 163 16.85 6.06 -15.45
C ALA A 163 17.54 5.16 -16.49
N LYS A 164 17.84 3.90 -16.13
CA LYS A 164 18.38 2.93 -17.08
C LYS A 164 17.26 2.36 -17.93
N GLU A 165 17.43 2.37 -19.25
CA GLU A 165 16.53 1.69 -20.16
C GLU A 165 16.72 0.18 -20.01
N GLU A 166 15.61 -0.55 -19.92
CA GLU A 166 15.59 -2.01 -19.94
C GLU A 166 14.91 -2.47 -21.25
N PRO A 167 15.35 -3.60 -21.85
CA PRO A 167 14.82 -4.03 -23.15
C PRO A 167 13.31 -4.28 -23.20
N ASP A 168 12.68 -4.55 -22.07
CA ASP A 168 11.28 -4.90 -21.96
C ASP A 168 10.39 -3.73 -21.45
N ASP A 169 10.95 -2.51 -21.32
CA ASP A 169 10.22 -1.33 -20.84
C ASP A 169 9.31 -0.76 -21.98
N GLU A 170 8.15 -1.42 -22.24
CA GLU A 170 7.15 -0.94 -23.21
C GLU A 170 6.43 0.31 -22.71
N ILE A 171 6.19 0.42 -21.41
CA ILE A 171 5.53 1.55 -20.76
C ILE A 171 6.51 2.15 -19.74
N PRO A 172 6.79 3.47 -19.79
CA PRO A 172 7.69 4.08 -18.83
C PRO A 172 7.30 3.80 -17.40
N GLY A 173 8.23 3.22 -16.64
CA GLY A 173 8.03 2.87 -15.24
C GLY A 173 7.47 1.47 -14.97
N ASP A 174 7.06 0.73 -15.98
CA ASP A 174 6.64 -0.67 -15.82
C ASP A 174 7.87 -1.58 -15.87
N ARG A 175 8.08 -2.38 -14.83
CA ARG A 175 9.18 -3.36 -14.78
C ARG A 175 8.80 -4.65 -14.08
N TRP A 176 9.44 -5.72 -14.56
CA TRP A 176 9.47 -6.99 -13.87
C TRP A 176 10.80 -7.11 -13.10
N HIS A 177 10.70 -7.31 -11.80
CA HIS A 177 11.84 -7.50 -10.93
C HIS A 177 11.97 -8.96 -10.56
N GLU A 178 13.19 -9.50 -10.68
CA GLU A 178 13.49 -10.82 -10.14
C GLU A 178 13.45 -10.77 -8.61
N SER A 179 12.86 -11.77 -7.99
CA SER A 179 12.81 -11.95 -6.54
C SER A 179 13.22 -13.37 -6.17
N ASP A 180 13.36 -13.63 -4.87
CA ASP A 180 13.74 -14.96 -4.38
C ASP A 180 12.67 -16.04 -4.65
N THR A 181 11.45 -15.63 -5.00
CA THR A 181 10.31 -16.53 -5.27
C THR A 181 9.96 -16.53 -6.75
N SER A 182 9.32 -15.49 -7.25
CA SER A 182 8.95 -15.34 -8.64
C SER A 182 9.06 -13.87 -9.07
N PRO A 183 9.15 -13.59 -10.39
CA PRO A 183 9.21 -12.22 -10.86
C PRO A 183 7.99 -11.42 -10.38
N VAL A 184 8.23 -10.20 -9.89
CA VAL A 184 7.21 -9.27 -9.42
C VAL A 184 7.10 -8.08 -10.36
N PHE A 185 5.86 -7.75 -10.75
CA PHE A 185 5.57 -6.55 -11.51
C PHE A 185 5.48 -5.34 -10.58
N ILE A 186 6.17 -4.26 -10.93
CA ILE A 186 6.05 -2.97 -10.24
C ILE A 186 6.04 -1.85 -11.28
N HIS A 187 5.07 -0.94 -11.12
CA HIS A 187 5.05 0.34 -11.81
C HIS A 187 5.69 1.41 -10.90
N SER A 188 6.59 2.22 -11.43
CA SER A 188 7.12 3.40 -10.75
C SER A 188 6.69 4.66 -11.49
N SER A 189 5.85 5.46 -10.86
CA SER A 189 5.35 6.72 -11.42
C SER A 189 6.33 7.87 -11.18
N THR A 190 6.16 8.95 -11.93
CA THR A 190 6.62 10.26 -11.48
C THR A 190 5.60 10.89 -10.53
N GLU A 191 6.02 11.91 -9.76
CA GLU A 191 5.09 12.68 -8.94
C GLU A 191 3.95 13.29 -9.77
N ALA A 192 4.26 13.79 -10.97
CA ALA A 192 3.28 14.41 -11.88
C ALA A 192 2.21 13.40 -12.35
N GLU A 193 2.62 12.18 -12.70
CA GLU A 193 1.69 11.12 -13.13
C GLU A 193 0.77 10.71 -11.99
N THR A 194 1.31 10.46 -10.79
CA THR A 194 0.49 10.11 -9.62
C THR A 194 -0.49 11.21 -9.25
N ARG A 195 -0.06 12.49 -9.27
CA ARG A 195 -0.96 13.63 -9.07
C ARG A 195 -2.05 13.70 -10.13
N GLY A 196 -1.72 13.39 -11.38
CA GLY A 196 -2.69 13.33 -12.49
C GLY A 196 -3.74 12.24 -12.26
N GLU A 197 -3.33 11.02 -11.91
CA GLU A 197 -4.23 9.90 -11.61
C GLU A 197 -5.15 10.20 -10.40
N LEU A 198 -4.60 10.81 -9.34
CA LEU A 198 -5.38 11.27 -8.19
C LEU A 198 -6.42 12.32 -8.55
N SER A 199 -6.01 13.35 -9.32
CA SER A 199 -6.91 14.42 -9.77
C SER A 199 -8.02 13.87 -10.68
N GLU A 200 -7.70 12.97 -11.61
CA GLU A 200 -8.67 12.30 -12.51
C GLU A 200 -9.72 11.51 -11.72
N THR A 201 -9.38 11.04 -10.52
CA THR A 201 -10.26 10.22 -9.68
C THR A 201 -10.89 10.97 -8.51
N GLY A 202 -10.80 12.31 -8.47
CA GLY A 202 -11.48 13.16 -7.49
C GLY A 202 -10.72 13.35 -6.17
N PHE A 203 -9.41 13.09 -6.16
CA PHE A 203 -8.57 13.37 -5.01
C PHE A 203 -7.76 14.65 -5.16
N THR A 204 -7.61 15.39 -4.06
CA THR A 204 -6.70 16.52 -3.95
C THR A 204 -5.53 16.14 -3.06
N VAL A 205 -4.28 16.25 -3.57
CA VAL A 205 -3.07 15.95 -2.80
C VAL A 205 -2.85 17.03 -1.74
N ILE A 206 -2.74 16.63 -0.47
CA ILE A 206 -2.45 17.50 0.67
C ILE A 206 -0.92 17.66 0.82
N GLU A 207 -0.20 16.53 0.84
CA GLU A 207 1.25 16.48 0.89
C GLU A 207 1.78 15.23 0.18
N CYS A 208 3.03 15.27 -0.30
CA CYS A 208 3.66 14.13 -0.97
C CYS A 208 5.18 14.08 -0.73
N PRO A 209 5.64 14.00 0.54
CA PRO A 209 7.06 13.98 0.88
C PRO A 209 7.71 12.62 0.58
N LEU A 210 9.04 12.61 0.44
CA LEU A 210 9.84 11.39 0.52
C LEU A 210 9.90 10.90 1.98
N SER A 211 10.07 9.59 2.19
CA SER A 211 10.16 9.00 3.54
C SER A 211 11.26 9.64 4.38
N SER A 212 12.41 9.96 3.77
CA SER A 212 13.53 10.65 4.42
C SER A 212 13.23 12.08 4.86
N GLU A 213 12.26 12.75 4.24
CA GLU A 213 11.82 14.11 4.59
C GLU A 213 10.83 14.11 5.77
N ILE A 214 10.23 12.96 6.09
CA ILE A 214 9.24 12.82 7.17
C ILE A 214 9.91 12.44 8.49
N ALA A 215 10.69 11.35 8.48
CA ALA A 215 11.38 10.83 9.66
C ALA A 215 12.54 9.91 9.26
N ALA A 216 13.47 9.70 10.20
CA ALA A 216 14.55 8.75 10.03
C ALA A 216 14.05 7.32 10.31
N ASP A 217 13.72 6.59 9.26
CA ASP A 217 13.36 5.19 9.38
C ASP A 217 14.53 4.31 9.83
N GLY A 218 14.24 3.28 10.60
CA GLY A 218 15.23 2.36 11.15
C GLY A 218 15.96 1.54 10.06
N PRO A 219 17.11 0.93 10.41
CA PRO A 219 17.90 0.15 9.43
C PRO A 219 17.11 -0.99 8.76
N LEU A 220 16.26 -1.69 9.51
CA LEU A 220 15.41 -2.76 8.96
C LEU A 220 14.41 -2.24 7.92
N VAL A 221 13.82 -1.07 8.16
CA VAL A 221 12.90 -0.44 7.22
C VAL A 221 13.64 -0.07 5.93
N ARG A 222 14.82 0.56 6.03
CA ARG A 222 15.62 0.96 4.87
C ARG A 222 16.09 -0.25 4.04
N GLN A 223 16.39 -1.37 4.70
CA GLN A 223 16.72 -2.63 4.02
C GLN A 223 15.50 -3.25 3.33
N PHE A 224 14.32 -3.13 3.94
CA PHE A 224 13.09 -3.75 3.45
C PHE A 224 12.45 -2.96 2.29
N ALA A 225 12.42 -1.63 2.38
CA ALA A 225 11.62 -0.80 1.48
C ALA A 225 12.41 0.19 0.62
N GLY A 226 13.65 0.52 1.01
CA GLY A 226 14.37 1.65 0.41
C GLY A 226 13.67 2.99 0.69
N GLU A 227 13.95 3.99 -0.14
CA GLU A 227 13.27 5.28 -0.08
C GLU A 227 12.00 5.26 -0.92
N THR A 228 10.90 5.71 -0.36
CA THR A 228 9.60 5.77 -1.04
C THR A 228 8.96 7.14 -0.86
N ARG A 229 8.05 7.52 -1.78
CA ARG A 229 7.26 8.74 -1.67
C ARG A 229 5.92 8.41 -1.03
N PHE A 230 5.53 9.20 -0.04
CA PHE A 230 4.20 9.16 0.54
C PHE A 230 3.27 10.15 -0.16
N TYR A 231 2.03 9.76 -0.33
CA TYR A 231 0.96 10.64 -0.80
C TYR A 231 -0.14 10.66 0.25
N VAL A 232 -0.49 11.85 0.70
CA VAL A 232 -1.68 12.11 1.51
C VAL A 232 -2.65 12.88 0.62
N ALA A 233 -3.78 12.26 0.30
CA ALA A 233 -4.77 12.81 -0.61
C ALA A 233 -6.15 12.85 0.06
N ARG A 234 -6.92 13.90 -0.19
CA ARG A 234 -8.28 14.09 0.34
C ARG A 234 -9.31 13.86 -0.74
N LYS A 235 -10.37 13.13 -0.42
CA LYS A 235 -11.58 13.08 -1.25
C LYS A 235 -12.21 14.45 -1.31
N SER A 236 -12.30 15.00 -2.54
CA SER A 236 -12.88 16.31 -2.84
C SER A 236 -14.39 16.28 -2.80
#